data_ffa05e6d689b19d7a38ea6f40aac624c
#
_entry.id   ffa05e6d689b19d7a38ea6f40aac624c
#
_cell.length_a   1.000
_cell.length_b   1.000
_cell.length_c   1.000
_cell.angle_alpha   90.00
_cell.angle_beta   90.00
_cell.angle_gamma   90.00
#
_symmetry.space_group_name_H-M   'P 1'
#
loop_
_entity.id
_entity.type
_entity.pdbx_description
1 polymer ?
#
loop_
_entity_poly.entity_id
_entity_poly.type
_entity_poly.pdbx_seq_one_letter_code
_entity_poly.pdbx_strand_id
1 'polypeptide(L)'
;MRYNAKEQMSMEVKRKLSEFLKRETVLTVAILLAIVSAVMIPPDREYAGYIDFRTLSILFCLMTVMAGLQKLGVFRNIAKTLLRHTQNTIQLAEVLVLLCFIFSMIITNDVSLITFVPFTFIVLRLTGEEAVKKLAVPVIVLQTIAANLGSMLTPIGNPQNLYLYGKTQMSAGTFILLMLPYSLVSLLLLMICVVIVAKRSGIEVRGAEVLLTEDEKLEQKKYLLPAYL
;
A
#
# COMPACT_ATOMS: atom_id res chain seq x y z
N MET A 1 16.32 37.88 31.41
CA MET A 1 16.67 36.71 30.56
C MET A 1 15.68 35.53 30.63
N ARG A 2 15.04 35.24 31.73
CA ARG A 2 14.07 34.08 31.83
C ARG A 2 12.73 34.28 31.12
N TYR A 3 12.26 35.50 30.89
CA TYR A 3 11.01 35.79 30.20
C TYR A 3 11.07 35.47 28.70
N ASN A 4 12.20 35.72 28.07
CA ASN A 4 12.39 35.48 26.63
C ASN A 4 12.44 33.98 26.27
N ALA A 5 12.93 33.13 27.16
CA ALA A 5 13.01 31.68 26.94
C ALA A 5 11.63 31.00 26.95
N LYS A 6 10.70 31.46 27.81
CA LYS A 6 9.32 30.96 27.87
C LYS A 6 8.51 31.33 26.64
N GLU A 7 8.67 32.54 26.11
CA GLU A 7 8.01 32.97 24.88
C GLU A 7 8.55 32.24 23.66
N GLN A 8 9.86 32.07 23.54
CA GLN A 8 10.47 31.29 22.45
C GLN A 8 10.00 29.82 22.46
N MET A 9 9.96 29.20 23.65
CA MET A 9 9.46 27.83 23.79
C MET A 9 7.96 27.73 23.43
N SER A 10 7.14 28.73 23.81
CA SER A 10 5.72 28.79 23.42
C SER A 10 5.53 28.93 21.92
N MET A 11 6.32 29.77 21.26
CA MET A 11 6.28 29.93 19.79
C MET A 11 6.73 28.67 19.06
N GLU A 12 7.76 27.99 19.54
CA GLU A 12 8.23 26.76 18.95
C GLU A 12 7.22 25.62 19.09
N VAL A 13 6.56 25.50 20.25
CA VAL A 13 5.47 24.54 20.46
C VAL A 13 4.27 24.84 19.55
N LYS A 14 3.87 26.11 19.42
CA LYS A 14 2.80 26.52 18.51
C LYS A 14 3.13 26.21 17.04
N ARG A 15 4.38 26.45 16.62
CA ARG A 15 4.83 26.13 15.27
C ARG A 15 4.80 24.64 15.01
N LYS A 16 5.39 23.82 15.91
CA LYS A 16 5.37 22.35 15.79
C LYS A 16 3.95 21.79 15.78
N LEU A 17 3.07 22.34 16.61
CA LEU A 17 1.65 21.95 16.65
C LEU A 17 0.94 22.31 15.34
N SER A 18 1.17 23.53 14.81
CA SER A 18 0.59 23.95 13.52
C SER A 18 1.11 23.13 12.34
N GLU A 19 2.40 22.77 12.34
CA GLU A 19 2.97 21.86 11.34
C GLU A 19 2.40 20.45 11.44
N PHE A 20 2.22 19.94 12.66
CA PHE A 20 1.57 18.64 12.91
C PHE A 20 0.12 18.63 12.43
N LEU A 21 -0.67 19.65 12.79
CA LEU A 21 -2.08 19.79 12.38
C LEU A 21 -2.25 19.85 10.86
N LYS A 22 -1.31 20.49 10.16
CA LYS A 22 -1.32 20.58 8.69
C LYS A 22 -0.87 19.28 8.02
N ARG A 23 0.08 18.59 8.63
CA ARG A 23 0.63 17.33 8.09
C ARG A 23 -0.33 16.17 8.28
N GLU A 24 -0.97 16.10 9.45
CA GLU A 24 -1.85 15.02 9.87
C GLU A 24 -3.31 15.48 9.93
N THR A 25 -3.80 16.03 8.81
CA THR A 25 -5.15 16.63 8.73
C THR A 25 -6.25 15.65 9.12
N VAL A 26 -6.18 14.40 8.66
CA VAL A 26 -7.18 13.36 8.97
C VAL A 26 -7.21 13.05 10.46
N LEU A 27 -6.03 12.90 11.09
CA LEU A 27 -5.90 12.68 12.52
C LEU A 27 -6.43 13.87 13.32
N THR A 28 -6.16 15.09 12.87
CA THR A 28 -6.66 16.33 13.49
C THR A 28 -8.17 16.38 13.49
N VAL A 29 -8.81 16.12 12.35
CA VAL A 29 -10.27 16.08 12.22
C VAL A 29 -10.85 14.96 13.10
N ALA A 30 -10.23 13.79 13.11
CA ALA A 30 -10.67 12.67 13.96
C ALA A 30 -10.61 13.02 15.46
N ILE A 31 -9.55 13.68 15.92
CA ILE A 31 -9.40 14.14 17.31
C ILE A 31 -10.49 15.17 17.66
N LEU A 32 -10.75 16.15 16.78
CA LEU A 32 -11.80 17.14 17.00
C LEU A 32 -13.17 16.49 17.10
N LEU A 33 -13.51 15.57 16.22
CA LEU A 33 -14.77 14.82 16.27
C LEU A 33 -14.86 13.96 17.53
N ALA A 34 -13.77 13.34 17.96
CA ALA A 34 -13.73 12.56 19.19
C ALA A 34 -13.96 13.43 20.43
N ILE A 35 -13.38 14.65 20.48
CA ILE A 35 -13.64 15.60 21.57
C ILE A 35 -15.12 16.04 21.62
N VAL A 36 -15.67 16.38 20.45
CA VAL A 36 -17.11 16.78 20.35
C VAL A 36 -17.98 15.60 20.80
N SER A 37 -17.70 14.39 20.36
CA SER A 37 -18.44 13.19 20.79
C SER A 37 -18.32 12.94 22.29
N ALA A 38 -17.13 13.10 22.89
CA ALA A 38 -16.91 12.93 24.33
C ALA A 38 -17.60 13.98 25.17
N VAL A 39 -17.85 15.19 24.65
CA VAL A 39 -18.64 16.21 25.30
C VAL A 39 -20.13 15.87 25.27
N MET A 40 -20.61 15.30 24.15
CA MET A 40 -22.02 14.90 24.00
C MET A 40 -22.36 13.62 24.78
N ILE A 41 -21.43 12.67 24.78
CA ILE A 41 -21.53 11.37 25.45
C ILE A 41 -20.28 11.20 26.31
N PRO A 42 -20.34 11.52 27.61
CA PRO A 42 -19.16 11.43 28.48
C PRO A 42 -18.59 10.02 28.53
N PRO A 43 -17.27 9.87 28.48
CA PRO A 43 -16.61 8.58 28.58
C PRO A 43 -16.93 7.89 29.90
N ASP A 44 -17.43 6.67 29.84
CA ASP A 44 -17.71 5.80 30.97
C ASP A 44 -16.72 4.62 31.05
N ARG A 45 -16.94 3.72 32.02
CA ARG A 45 -16.07 2.52 32.16
C ARG A 45 -16.21 1.52 31.01
N GLU A 46 -17.30 1.60 30.24
CA GLU A 46 -17.54 0.71 29.10
C GLU A 46 -16.76 1.15 27.87
N TYR A 47 -16.22 2.38 27.86
CA TYR A 47 -15.46 2.94 26.74
C TYR A 47 -14.26 2.08 26.33
N ALA A 48 -13.57 1.47 27.30
CA ALA A 48 -12.49 0.53 27.04
C ALA A 48 -12.98 -0.77 26.36
N GLY A 49 -14.24 -1.16 26.59
CA GLY A 49 -14.86 -2.35 25.98
C GLY A 49 -15.20 -2.18 24.49
N TYR A 50 -15.29 -0.94 24.00
CA TYR A 50 -15.52 -0.66 22.58
C TYR A 50 -14.25 -0.89 21.73
N ILE A 51 -13.08 -0.92 22.37
CA ILE A 51 -11.82 -1.16 21.69
C ILE A 51 -11.61 -2.68 21.52
N ASP A 52 -11.60 -3.15 20.29
CA ASP A 52 -11.30 -4.54 19.98
C ASP A 52 -9.77 -4.78 20.03
N PHE A 53 -9.25 -4.96 21.27
CA PHE A 53 -7.83 -5.24 21.50
C PHE A 53 -7.34 -6.50 20.81
N ARG A 54 -8.19 -7.50 20.59
CA ARG A 54 -7.85 -8.73 19.87
C ARG A 54 -7.51 -8.42 18.42
N THR A 55 -8.39 -7.70 17.73
CA THR A 55 -8.17 -7.29 16.33
C THR A 55 -6.95 -6.41 16.22
N LEU A 56 -6.78 -5.41 17.11
CA LEU A 56 -5.61 -4.52 17.10
C LEU A 56 -4.29 -5.27 17.31
N SER A 57 -4.25 -6.23 18.23
CA SER A 57 -3.05 -7.05 18.49
C SER A 57 -2.68 -7.90 17.28
N ILE A 58 -3.65 -8.54 16.63
CA ILE A 58 -3.44 -9.35 15.42
C ILE A 58 -2.88 -8.45 14.30
N LEU A 59 -3.47 -7.28 14.08
CA LEU A 59 -3.01 -6.31 13.08
C LEU A 59 -1.59 -5.87 13.37
N PHE A 60 -1.25 -5.53 14.60
CA PHE A 60 0.10 -5.12 14.99
C PHE A 60 1.13 -6.21 14.72
N CYS A 61 0.86 -7.45 15.11
CA CYS A 61 1.74 -8.58 14.83
C CYS A 61 1.91 -8.80 13.32
N LEU A 62 0.81 -8.78 12.57
CA LEU A 62 0.83 -8.96 11.12
C LEU A 62 1.69 -7.86 10.45
N MET A 63 1.45 -6.60 10.78
CA MET A 63 2.19 -5.47 10.22
C MET A 63 3.70 -5.55 10.56
N THR A 64 4.05 -5.99 11.77
CA THR A 64 5.44 -6.16 12.19
C THR A 64 6.16 -7.22 11.37
N VAL A 65 5.55 -8.39 11.18
CA VAL A 65 6.10 -9.47 10.34
C VAL A 65 6.25 -9.00 8.89
N MET A 66 5.23 -8.32 8.34
CA MET A 66 5.25 -7.85 6.96
C MET A 66 6.30 -6.76 6.75
N ALA A 67 6.50 -5.84 7.70
CA ALA A 67 7.57 -4.86 7.65
C ALA A 67 8.97 -5.52 7.63
N GLY A 68 9.14 -6.62 8.34
CA GLY A 68 10.35 -7.44 8.28
C GLY A 68 10.59 -8.04 6.89
N LEU A 69 9.59 -8.70 6.31
CA LEU A 69 9.67 -9.29 4.97
C LEU A 69 9.91 -8.23 3.88
N GLN A 70 9.31 -7.04 4.02
CA GLN A 70 9.52 -5.92 3.12
C GLN A 70 10.98 -5.43 3.16
N LYS A 71 11.57 -5.28 4.36
CA LYS A 71 12.99 -4.92 4.52
C LYS A 71 13.94 -5.93 3.91
N LEU A 72 13.61 -7.22 3.97
CA LEU A 72 14.38 -8.30 3.34
C LEU A 72 14.23 -8.32 1.81
N GLY A 73 13.38 -7.48 1.24
CA GLY A 73 13.18 -7.39 -0.21
C GLY A 73 12.48 -8.59 -0.84
N VAL A 74 11.83 -9.45 -0.04
CA VAL A 74 11.16 -10.67 -0.52
C VAL A 74 10.17 -10.35 -1.63
N PHE A 75 9.30 -9.36 -1.43
CA PHE A 75 8.28 -8.96 -2.40
C PHE A 75 8.89 -8.39 -3.68
N ARG A 76 9.98 -7.63 -3.57
CA ARG A 76 10.71 -7.09 -4.72
C ARG A 76 11.31 -8.22 -5.56
N ASN A 77 11.89 -9.23 -4.94
CA ASN A 77 12.49 -10.35 -5.66
C ASN A 77 11.44 -11.17 -6.41
N ILE A 78 10.26 -11.41 -5.79
CA ILE A 78 9.14 -12.07 -6.46
C ILE A 78 8.66 -11.24 -7.65
N ALA A 79 8.47 -9.92 -7.46
CA ALA A 79 8.07 -9.02 -8.53
C ALA A 79 9.06 -9.04 -9.70
N LYS A 80 10.37 -8.94 -9.44
CA LYS A 80 11.41 -9.03 -10.48
C LYS A 80 11.34 -10.35 -11.25
N THR A 81 11.18 -11.47 -10.54
CA THR A 81 11.10 -12.79 -11.19
C THR A 81 9.91 -12.88 -12.15
N LEU A 82 8.74 -12.37 -11.73
CA LEU A 82 7.55 -12.37 -12.59
C LEU A 82 7.71 -11.43 -13.79
N LEU A 83 8.29 -10.25 -13.60
CA LEU A 83 8.48 -9.28 -14.67
C LEU A 83 9.49 -9.75 -15.74
N ARG A 84 10.46 -10.58 -15.40
CA ARG A 84 11.39 -11.18 -16.37
C ARG A 84 10.70 -11.97 -17.48
N HIS A 85 9.48 -12.45 -17.24
CA HIS A 85 8.70 -13.21 -18.21
C HIS A 85 7.74 -12.33 -19.04
N THR A 86 7.68 -11.03 -18.79
CA THR A 86 6.80 -10.13 -19.54
C THR A 86 7.44 -9.69 -20.85
N GLN A 87 6.67 -9.84 -21.94
CA GLN A 87 7.15 -9.57 -23.30
C GLN A 87 6.56 -8.30 -23.92
N ASN A 88 5.49 -7.78 -23.34
CA ASN A 88 4.80 -6.59 -23.84
C ASN A 88 4.20 -5.75 -22.72
N THR A 89 3.76 -4.53 -23.08
CA THR A 89 3.19 -3.56 -22.14
C THR A 89 1.95 -4.06 -21.41
N ILE A 90 1.13 -4.87 -22.10
CA ILE A 90 -0.09 -5.42 -21.49
C ILE A 90 0.31 -6.37 -20.35
N GLN A 91 1.17 -7.34 -20.63
CA GLN A 91 1.65 -8.30 -19.63
C GLN A 91 2.37 -7.60 -18.47
N LEU A 92 3.15 -6.56 -18.76
CA LEU A 92 3.82 -5.77 -17.73
C LEU A 92 2.80 -5.12 -16.79
N ALA A 93 1.78 -4.44 -17.33
CA ALA A 93 0.74 -3.83 -16.54
C ALA A 93 -0.11 -4.86 -15.78
N GLU A 94 -0.46 -5.98 -16.41
CA GLU A 94 -1.17 -7.10 -15.78
C GLU A 94 -0.40 -7.65 -14.58
N VAL A 95 0.89 -7.93 -14.71
CA VAL A 95 1.73 -8.44 -13.61
C VAL A 95 1.81 -7.43 -12.47
N LEU A 96 2.03 -6.15 -12.76
CA LEU A 96 2.11 -5.11 -11.74
C LEU A 96 0.80 -4.94 -10.95
N VAL A 97 -0.34 -5.02 -11.62
CA VAL A 97 -1.66 -4.91 -11.00
C VAL A 97 -2.01 -6.21 -10.26
N LEU A 98 -1.72 -7.37 -10.86
CA LEU A 98 -1.98 -8.68 -10.27
C LEU A 98 -1.15 -8.92 -8.99
N LEU A 99 0.09 -8.41 -8.94
CA LEU A 99 0.89 -8.42 -7.72
C LEU A 99 0.15 -7.72 -6.56
N CYS A 100 -0.39 -6.52 -6.80
CA CYS A 100 -1.18 -5.83 -5.77
C CYS A 100 -2.42 -6.63 -5.36
N PHE A 101 -3.12 -7.22 -6.33
CA PHE A 101 -4.33 -8.01 -6.06
C PHE A 101 -4.02 -9.24 -5.20
N ILE A 102 -3.04 -10.06 -5.59
CA ILE A 102 -2.73 -11.32 -4.89
C ILE A 102 -2.10 -11.05 -3.52
N PHE A 103 -1.12 -10.13 -3.47
CA PHE A 103 -0.43 -9.86 -2.21
C PHE A 103 -1.33 -9.19 -1.18
N SER A 104 -2.28 -8.35 -1.60
CA SER A 104 -3.25 -7.75 -0.67
C SER A 104 -4.12 -8.75 0.06
N MET A 105 -4.27 -9.98 -0.45
CA MET A 105 -4.96 -11.06 0.25
C MET A 105 -4.22 -11.54 1.51
N ILE A 106 -2.90 -11.36 1.54
CA ILE A 106 -2.01 -11.92 2.57
C ILE A 106 -1.42 -10.82 3.46
N ILE A 107 -0.99 -9.70 2.85
CA ILE A 107 -0.20 -8.67 3.53
C ILE A 107 -0.96 -7.36 3.80
N THR A 108 -2.25 -7.32 3.62
CA THR A 108 -3.12 -6.16 3.61
C THR A 108 -2.97 -5.26 2.37
N ASN A 109 -4.06 -4.55 2.05
CA ASN A 109 -4.10 -3.63 0.91
C ASN A 109 -3.05 -2.51 1.01
N ASP A 110 -2.90 -1.90 2.20
CA ASP A 110 -2.00 -0.75 2.41
C ASP A 110 -0.53 -1.15 2.24
N VAL A 111 -0.12 -2.28 2.83
CA VAL A 111 1.26 -2.78 2.72
C VAL A 111 1.56 -3.21 1.29
N SER A 112 0.59 -3.80 0.58
CA SER A 112 0.71 -4.13 -0.84
C SER A 112 0.99 -2.87 -1.67
N LEU A 113 0.23 -1.80 -1.47
CA LEU A 113 0.42 -0.53 -2.20
C LEU A 113 1.77 0.13 -1.87
N ILE A 114 2.14 0.24 -0.60
CA ILE A 114 3.43 0.81 -0.18
C ILE A 114 4.61 0.04 -0.79
N THR A 115 4.44 -1.26 -1.03
CA THR A 115 5.48 -2.11 -1.63
C THR A 115 5.53 -1.97 -3.15
N PHE A 116 4.41 -2.13 -3.83
CA PHE A 116 4.39 -2.30 -5.29
C PHE A 116 4.22 -0.99 -6.07
N VAL A 117 3.63 0.06 -5.52
CA VAL A 117 3.52 1.35 -6.23
C VAL A 117 4.89 2.01 -6.47
N PRO A 118 5.79 2.13 -5.47
CA PRO A 118 7.15 2.61 -5.73
C PRO A 118 7.92 1.74 -6.72
N PHE A 119 7.72 0.42 -6.65
CA PHE A 119 8.32 -0.52 -7.60
C PHE A 119 7.83 -0.28 -9.04
N THR A 120 6.52 -0.04 -9.24
CA THR A 120 5.95 0.33 -10.53
C THR A 120 6.57 1.60 -11.09
N PHE A 121 6.79 2.63 -10.26
CA PHE A 121 7.49 3.83 -10.69
C PHE A 121 8.92 3.56 -11.14
N ILE A 122 9.67 2.70 -10.45
CA ILE A 122 11.02 2.32 -10.84
C ILE A 122 11.00 1.66 -12.21
N VAL A 123 10.13 0.67 -12.41
CA VAL A 123 9.98 -0.06 -13.67
C VAL A 123 9.63 0.88 -14.83
N LEU A 124 8.65 1.75 -14.64
CA LEU A 124 8.24 2.70 -15.70
C LEU A 124 9.31 3.77 -16.00
N ARG A 125 10.08 4.22 -15.00
CA ARG A 125 11.20 5.15 -15.23
C ARG A 125 12.35 4.52 -16.02
N LEU A 126 12.62 3.24 -15.82
CA LEU A 126 13.63 2.52 -16.59
C LEU A 126 13.22 2.35 -18.06
N THR A 127 11.92 2.33 -18.33
CA THR A 127 11.37 2.27 -19.68
C THR A 127 11.45 3.61 -20.43
N GLY A 128 11.37 4.73 -19.70
CA GLY A 128 11.47 6.08 -20.25
C GLY A 128 10.39 7.04 -19.75
N GLU A 129 10.60 8.33 -19.99
CA GLU A 129 9.68 9.36 -19.50
C GLU A 129 8.26 9.30 -20.10
N GLU A 130 8.13 8.86 -21.34
CA GLU A 130 6.81 8.69 -21.96
C GLU A 130 5.99 7.59 -21.29
N ALA A 131 6.62 6.49 -20.90
CA ALA A 131 5.96 5.43 -20.15
C ALA A 131 5.47 5.93 -18.79
N VAL A 132 6.27 6.72 -18.10
CA VAL A 132 5.85 7.34 -16.84
C VAL A 132 4.65 8.26 -17.06
N LYS A 133 4.69 9.15 -18.05
CA LYS A 133 3.60 10.12 -18.33
C LYS A 133 2.29 9.46 -18.68
N LYS A 134 2.32 8.38 -19.46
CA LYS A 134 1.11 7.74 -19.99
C LYS A 134 0.58 6.58 -19.12
N LEU A 135 1.47 5.84 -18.45
CA LEU A 135 1.11 4.62 -17.72
C LEU A 135 1.12 4.76 -16.20
N ALA A 136 1.91 5.67 -15.62
CA ALA A 136 2.05 5.69 -14.16
C ALA A 136 0.71 5.91 -13.45
N VAL A 137 -0.01 6.96 -13.79
CA VAL A 137 -1.29 7.27 -13.12
C VAL A 137 -2.32 6.17 -13.35
N PRO A 138 -2.62 5.73 -14.59
CA PRO A 138 -3.60 4.68 -14.80
C PRO A 138 -3.25 3.35 -14.12
N VAL A 139 -1.98 2.92 -14.18
CA VAL A 139 -1.54 1.65 -13.56
C VAL A 139 -1.63 1.74 -12.04
N ILE A 140 -1.22 2.86 -11.42
CA ILE A 140 -1.32 3.05 -9.97
C ILE A 140 -2.77 3.09 -9.49
N VAL A 141 -3.67 3.73 -10.25
CA VAL A 141 -5.11 3.69 -9.96
C VAL A 141 -5.62 2.25 -10.01
N LEU A 142 -5.26 1.48 -11.03
CA LEU A 142 -5.63 0.08 -11.13
C LEU A 142 -5.01 -0.78 -10.02
N GLN A 143 -3.77 -0.51 -9.60
CA GLN A 143 -3.15 -1.16 -8.44
C GLN A 143 -3.89 -0.86 -7.13
N THR A 144 -4.35 0.38 -6.96
CA THR A 144 -5.14 0.77 -5.78
C THR A 144 -6.48 0.03 -5.75
N ILE A 145 -7.16 -0.05 -6.88
CA ILE A 145 -8.39 -0.83 -7.01
C ILE A 145 -8.10 -2.32 -6.77
N ALA A 146 -7.03 -2.84 -7.37
CA ALA A 146 -6.60 -4.23 -7.22
C ALA A 146 -6.33 -4.62 -5.77
N ALA A 147 -5.59 -3.79 -5.03
CA ALA A 147 -5.28 -4.04 -3.63
C ALA A 147 -6.55 -4.09 -2.76
N ASN A 148 -7.50 -3.19 -3.00
CA ASN A 148 -8.77 -3.19 -2.26
C ASN A 148 -9.65 -4.39 -2.61
N LEU A 149 -9.79 -4.72 -3.91
CA LEU A 149 -10.62 -5.84 -4.36
C LEU A 149 -10.01 -7.21 -4.03
N GLY A 150 -8.67 -7.33 -4.09
CA GLY A 150 -7.98 -8.55 -3.69
C GLY A 150 -8.08 -8.80 -2.19
N SER A 151 -7.86 -7.76 -1.38
CA SER A 151 -7.88 -7.87 0.08
C SER A 151 -9.22 -8.31 0.66
N MET A 152 -10.32 -8.16 -0.09
CA MET A 152 -11.63 -8.59 0.40
C MET A 152 -11.79 -10.12 0.47
N LEU A 153 -10.95 -10.89 -0.25
CA LEU A 153 -11.08 -12.35 -0.30
C LEU A 153 -10.77 -13.04 1.04
N THR A 154 -9.85 -12.48 1.83
CA THR A 154 -9.40 -13.11 3.08
C THR A 154 -9.75 -12.29 4.31
N PRO A 155 -9.94 -12.92 5.47
CA PRO A 155 -10.18 -12.21 6.72
C PRO A 155 -9.05 -11.24 7.11
N ILE A 156 -7.80 -11.55 6.74
CA ILE A 156 -6.61 -10.78 7.11
C ILE A 156 -6.23 -9.73 6.06
N GLY A 157 -6.89 -9.70 4.90
CA GLY A 157 -6.56 -8.80 3.79
C GLY A 157 -6.78 -7.31 4.11
N ASN A 158 -7.70 -7.01 5.02
CA ASN A 158 -7.90 -5.66 5.52
C ASN A 158 -8.50 -5.66 6.94
N PRO A 159 -8.34 -4.54 7.70
CA PRO A 159 -8.85 -4.45 9.08
C PRO A 159 -10.36 -4.64 9.19
N GLN A 160 -11.13 -4.19 8.20
CA GLN A 160 -12.59 -4.28 8.19
C GLN A 160 -13.04 -5.75 8.12
N ASN A 161 -12.40 -6.54 7.24
CA ASN A 161 -12.68 -7.97 7.14
C ASN A 161 -12.34 -8.71 8.43
N LEU A 162 -11.20 -8.38 9.05
CA LEU A 162 -10.78 -9.00 10.30
C LEU A 162 -11.78 -8.72 11.44
N TYR A 163 -12.28 -7.49 11.51
CA TYR A 163 -13.31 -7.11 12.48
C TYR A 163 -14.63 -7.87 12.23
N LEU A 164 -15.13 -7.88 10.99
CA LEU A 164 -16.36 -8.58 10.62
C LEU A 164 -16.24 -10.09 10.86
N TYR A 165 -15.10 -10.67 10.49
CA TYR A 165 -14.79 -12.07 10.74
C TYR A 165 -14.85 -12.41 12.25
N GLY A 166 -14.27 -11.55 13.09
CA GLY A 166 -14.32 -11.72 14.54
C GLY A 166 -15.73 -11.64 15.13
N LYS A 167 -16.63 -10.83 14.53
CA LYS A 167 -18.02 -10.69 14.97
C LYS A 167 -18.94 -11.81 14.49
N THR A 168 -18.73 -12.33 13.30
CA THR A 168 -19.62 -13.32 12.67
C THR A 168 -19.38 -14.76 13.11
N GLN A 169 -18.28 -15.05 13.81
CA GLN A 169 -17.88 -16.40 14.23
C GLN A 169 -17.85 -17.43 13.09
N MET A 170 -17.74 -16.99 11.84
CA MET A 170 -17.60 -17.87 10.68
C MET A 170 -16.24 -18.56 10.68
N SER A 171 -16.15 -19.74 10.04
CA SER A 171 -14.84 -20.30 9.74
C SER A 171 -14.15 -19.51 8.63
N ALA A 172 -12.81 -19.51 8.61
CA ALA A 172 -12.04 -18.84 7.55
C ALA A 172 -12.40 -19.38 6.15
N GLY A 173 -12.62 -20.69 6.04
CA GLY A 173 -13.05 -21.31 4.78
C GLY A 173 -14.43 -20.81 4.31
N THR A 174 -15.39 -20.69 5.21
CA THR A 174 -16.72 -20.15 4.89
C THR A 174 -16.64 -18.69 4.43
N PHE A 175 -15.82 -17.87 5.09
CA PHE A 175 -15.60 -16.49 4.71
C PHE A 175 -15.01 -16.40 3.29
N ILE A 176 -13.96 -17.17 2.99
CA ILE A 176 -13.30 -17.19 1.67
C ILE A 176 -14.28 -17.65 0.60
N LEU A 177 -15.04 -18.73 0.84
CA LEU A 177 -16.03 -19.23 -0.13
C LEU A 177 -17.14 -18.20 -0.42
N LEU A 178 -17.56 -17.44 0.59
CA LEU A 178 -18.53 -16.37 0.44
C LEU A 178 -18.01 -15.23 -0.43
N MET A 179 -16.73 -14.83 -0.23
CA MET A 179 -16.11 -13.71 -0.94
C MET A 179 -15.53 -14.09 -2.30
N LEU A 180 -15.32 -15.38 -2.57
CA LEU A 180 -14.68 -15.88 -3.78
C LEU A 180 -15.36 -15.41 -5.08
N PRO A 181 -16.71 -15.54 -5.26
CA PRO A 181 -17.35 -15.13 -6.50
C PRO A 181 -17.17 -13.62 -6.78
N TYR A 182 -17.26 -12.79 -5.74
CA TYR A 182 -17.07 -11.34 -5.87
C TYR A 182 -15.63 -10.99 -6.26
N SER A 183 -14.66 -11.66 -5.65
CA SER A 183 -13.24 -11.46 -5.93
C SER A 183 -12.88 -11.92 -7.35
N LEU A 184 -13.43 -13.03 -7.83
CA LEU A 184 -13.20 -13.50 -9.20
C LEU A 184 -13.81 -12.58 -10.25
N VAL A 185 -15.05 -12.11 -10.05
CA VAL A 185 -15.68 -11.14 -10.97
C VAL A 185 -14.89 -9.83 -10.98
N SER A 186 -14.46 -9.36 -9.82
CA SER A 186 -13.64 -8.16 -9.70
C SER A 186 -12.30 -8.30 -10.42
N LEU A 187 -11.63 -9.45 -10.29
CA LEU A 187 -10.39 -9.75 -10.99
C LEU A 187 -10.58 -9.73 -12.50
N LEU A 188 -11.64 -10.36 -13.00
CA LEU A 188 -11.94 -10.38 -14.44
C LEU A 188 -12.13 -8.97 -14.99
N LEU A 189 -12.97 -8.15 -14.34
CA LEU A 189 -13.22 -6.77 -14.74
C LEU A 189 -11.94 -5.93 -14.67
N LEU A 190 -11.13 -6.13 -13.63
CA LEU A 190 -9.85 -5.44 -13.45
C LEU A 190 -8.88 -5.77 -14.59
N MET A 191 -8.75 -7.04 -14.98
CA MET A 191 -7.88 -7.46 -16.11
C MET A 191 -8.35 -6.84 -17.43
N ILE A 192 -9.65 -6.77 -17.68
CA ILE A 192 -10.19 -6.08 -18.85
C ILE A 192 -9.79 -4.59 -18.84
N CYS A 193 -9.91 -3.91 -17.71
CA CYS A 193 -9.50 -2.51 -17.57
C CYS A 193 -7.99 -2.32 -17.83
N VAL A 194 -7.14 -3.23 -17.32
CA VAL A 194 -5.68 -3.20 -17.55
C VAL A 194 -5.38 -3.29 -19.05
N VAL A 195 -6.01 -4.24 -19.75
CA VAL A 195 -5.82 -4.42 -21.21
C VAL A 195 -6.22 -3.16 -21.97
N ILE A 196 -7.35 -2.54 -21.60
CA ILE A 196 -7.83 -1.31 -22.25
C ILE A 196 -6.83 -0.17 -22.03
N VAL A 197 -6.35 0.03 -20.79
CA VAL A 197 -5.39 1.07 -20.45
C VAL A 197 -4.05 0.84 -21.16
N ALA A 198 -3.52 -0.38 -21.13
CA ALA A 198 -2.26 -0.70 -21.78
C ALA A 198 -2.32 -0.50 -23.32
N LYS A 199 -3.40 -0.93 -23.97
CA LYS A 199 -3.60 -0.70 -25.41
C LYS A 199 -3.72 0.78 -25.76
N ARG A 200 -4.44 1.56 -24.96
CA ARG A 200 -4.62 3.01 -25.19
C ARG A 200 -3.35 3.82 -25.00
N SER A 201 -2.40 3.32 -24.23
CA SER A 201 -1.13 4.02 -23.99
C SER A 201 -0.28 4.17 -25.25
N GLY A 202 -0.39 3.22 -26.19
CA GLY A 202 0.43 3.18 -27.41
C GLY A 202 1.93 3.01 -27.15
N ILE A 203 2.31 2.48 -26.00
CA ILE A 203 3.71 2.27 -25.60
C ILE A 203 4.02 0.78 -25.71
N GLU A 204 5.14 0.45 -26.31
CA GLU A 204 5.71 -0.90 -26.31
C GLU A 204 6.83 -0.99 -25.28
N VAL A 205 6.64 -1.85 -24.28
CA VAL A 205 7.61 -2.10 -23.19
C VAL A 205 7.81 -3.58 -23.03
N ARG A 206 9.07 -3.98 -22.89
CA ARG A 206 9.45 -5.36 -22.51
C ARG A 206 10.02 -5.36 -21.10
N GLY A 207 9.36 -6.03 -20.18
CA GLY A 207 9.77 -6.07 -18.77
C GLY A 207 11.14 -6.71 -18.57
N ALA A 208 11.50 -7.68 -19.38
CA ALA A 208 12.82 -8.31 -19.34
C ALA A 208 13.96 -7.30 -19.63
N GLU A 209 13.81 -6.43 -20.63
CA GLU A 209 14.80 -5.41 -20.99
C GLU A 209 14.95 -4.35 -19.90
N VAL A 210 13.83 -3.99 -19.28
CA VAL A 210 13.80 -3.00 -18.18
C VAL A 210 14.59 -3.49 -16.97
N LEU A 211 14.45 -4.77 -16.61
CA LEU A 211 15.16 -5.34 -15.45
C LEU A 211 16.65 -5.53 -15.69
N LEU A 212 17.06 -5.88 -16.90
CA LEU A 212 18.48 -5.94 -17.26
C LEU A 212 19.14 -4.57 -17.09
N THR A 213 18.48 -3.50 -17.52
CA THR A 213 18.96 -2.13 -17.34
C THR A 213 19.04 -1.72 -15.87
N GLU A 214 18.14 -2.20 -15.01
CA GLU A 214 18.21 -1.95 -13.57
C GLU A 214 19.39 -2.67 -12.91
N ASP A 215 19.60 -3.94 -13.26
CA ASP A 215 20.69 -4.74 -12.70
C ASP A 215 22.06 -4.16 -13.12
N GLU A 216 22.24 -3.75 -14.37
CA GLU A 216 23.45 -3.04 -14.85
C GLU A 216 23.72 -1.74 -14.09
N LYS A 217 22.69 -0.90 -13.85
CA LYS A 217 22.82 0.35 -13.07
C LYS A 217 23.16 0.09 -11.62
N LEU A 218 22.64 -0.98 -11.03
CA LEU A 218 22.97 -1.38 -9.66
C LEU A 218 24.39 -1.89 -9.53
N GLU A 219 24.89 -2.67 -10.51
CA GLU A 219 26.29 -3.10 -10.55
C GLU A 219 27.22 -1.90 -10.69
N GLN A 220 26.97 -0.99 -11.64
CA GLN A 220 27.78 0.23 -11.79
C GLN A 220 27.84 1.05 -10.50
N LYS A 221 26.70 1.18 -9.78
CA LYS A 221 26.65 1.91 -8.51
C LYS A 221 27.46 1.22 -7.40
N LYS A 222 27.52 -0.12 -7.43
CA LYS A 222 28.29 -0.92 -6.47
C LYS A 222 29.81 -0.76 -6.68
N TYR A 223 30.25 -0.58 -7.92
CA TYR A 223 31.66 -0.30 -8.25
C TYR A 223 32.07 1.15 -7.95
N LEU A 224 31.13 2.09 -7.92
CA LEU A 224 31.38 3.50 -7.59
C LEU A 224 31.41 3.78 -6.08
N LEU A 225 30.81 2.91 -5.25
CA LEU A 225 30.77 3.09 -3.78
C LEU A 225 32.19 3.15 -3.13
N PRO A 226 33.20 2.34 -3.56
CA PRO A 226 34.54 2.43 -2.98
C PRO A 226 35.31 3.69 -3.37
N ALA A 227 34.84 4.43 -4.38
CA ALA A 227 35.49 5.69 -4.83
C ALA A 227 35.04 6.90 -4.01
N TYR A 228 34.04 6.75 -3.13
CA TYR A 228 33.49 7.79 -2.24
C TYR A 228 33.78 7.56 -0.75
N LEU A 229 34.49 6.49 -0.42
CA LEU A 229 35.05 6.20 0.91
C LEU A 229 36.57 6.47 0.94
#